data_1469751454ebd446542e3ec6fa71e2fe
#
_entry.id   1469751454ebd446542e3ec6fa71e2fe
#
_cell.length_a   1.000
_cell.length_b   1.000
_cell.length_c   1.000
_cell.angle_alpha   90.00
_cell.angle_beta   90.00
_cell.angle_gamma   90.00
#
_symmetry.space_group_name_H-M   'P 1'
#
loop_
_entity.id
_entity.type
_entity.pdbx_description
1 polymer ?
#
loop_
_entity_poly.entity_id
_entity_poly.type
_entity_poly.pdbx_seq_one_letter_code
_entity_poly.pdbx_strand_id
1 'polypeptide(L)'
;MYKSILSLSLFLLIGLASIAQKNMISFSVDQAVDYAMKNSAEIRNALIDIEIQRQSNREITALTMPQISGNVGATRYFDVPTQTLPDFISPAVYGVLVNNGVKDGSGNTISFPANGFGFVPARFGTNWNANGGIEASQILFDGQIFVGLQARGAAMKLSRQAAEVTKEQIKANVMKMYYQLVVGQRQKTSIDANIGRFEKLLADATEIYKNGLIEKLDVDKIDVQLNNLKTEKLKVENQLLMGMAAMKFMIQLPQQDSLILTDTISNSAIQFAATSDSFSFNQRKEYQQLMTAMELSRYNVKRYQLSRIPTLAAFGTISRNAQRNVFNFFQSGEWFPTSLVGVKLNVPLFDGNARRAKIQKAKYEMNKLKNNVARFEQAIEFEINSAQLKWNNAMQTVTTQEKNLELAEKVFNQTKLKYEQGIGSTTEIYNAQTDFKVSENNYYGALYDAIIAKIDLLKSLGKL
;
A
#
# COMPACT_ATOMS: atom_id res chain seq x y z
N MET A 1 -25.82 -35.06 40.05
CA MET A 1 -25.71 -34.74 38.64
C MET A 1 -26.58 -33.57 38.16
N TYR A 2 -27.82 -33.38 38.63
CA TYR A 2 -28.70 -32.29 38.17
C TYR A 2 -28.26 -30.86 38.63
N LYS A 3 -27.57 -30.70 39.75
CA LYS A 3 -27.11 -29.38 40.26
C LYS A 3 -25.90 -28.82 39.49
N SER A 4 -25.05 -29.69 38.92
CA SER A 4 -23.90 -29.28 38.11
C SER A 4 -24.25 -28.90 36.68
N ILE A 5 -25.34 -29.40 36.15
CA ILE A 5 -25.84 -29.04 34.80
C ILE A 5 -26.55 -27.69 34.84
N LEU A 6 -27.25 -27.37 35.96
CA LEU A 6 -27.92 -26.08 36.12
C LEU A 6 -26.93 -24.92 36.30
N SER A 7 -25.77 -25.15 36.96
CA SER A 7 -24.74 -24.13 37.11
C SER A 7 -23.97 -23.88 35.83
N LEU A 8 -23.79 -24.89 34.98
CA LEU A 8 -23.13 -24.75 33.69
C LEU A 8 -23.99 -24.01 32.65
N SER A 9 -25.33 -24.23 32.69
CA SER A 9 -26.27 -23.51 31.82
C SER A 9 -26.46 -22.05 32.24
N LEU A 10 -26.32 -21.72 33.53
CA LEU A 10 -26.37 -20.34 34.02
C LEU A 10 -25.10 -19.55 33.64
N PHE A 11 -23.91 -20.19 33.64
CA PHE A 11 -22.69 -19.59 33.17
C PHE A 11 -22.67 -19.38 31.63
N LEU A 12 -23.32 -20.26 30.87
CA LEU A 12 -23.46 -20.11 29.42
C LEU A 12 -24.42 -18.96 29.04
N LEU A 13 -25.43 -18.69 29.83
CA LEU A 13 -26.39 -17.60 29.61
C LEU A 13 -25.83 -16.22 30.00
N ILE A 14 -24.87 -16.14 30.93
CA ILE A 14 -24.20 -14.90 31.31
C ILE A 14 -23.16 -14.51 30.25
N GLY A 15 -22.57 -15.48 29.54
CA GLY A 15 -21.63 -15.25 28.43
C GLY A 15 -22.27 -14.65 27.16
N LEU A 16 -23.59 -14.79 26.97
CA LEU A 16 -24.31 -14.26 25.80
C LEU A 16 -24.85 -12.84 25.98
N ALA A 17 -24.79 -12.28 27.20
CA ALA A 17 -25.21 -10.92 27.50
C ALA A 17 -24.11 -9.87 27.36
N SER A 18 -23.03 -10.15 26.63
CA SER A 18 -22.13 -9.10 26.06
C SER A 18 -22.89 -8.41 24.93
N ILE A 19 -24.01 -7.75 25.26
CA ILE A 19 -24.63 -6.74 24.42
C ILE A 19 -23.51 -5.75 24.15
N ALA A 20 -23.09 -5.66 22.90
CA ALA A 20 -22.11 -4.71 22.44
C ALA A 20 -22.54 -3.32 22.92
N GLN A 21 -21.92 -2.87 24.00
CA GLN A 21 -22.18 -1.56 24.57
C GLN A 21 -21.84 -0.54 23.49
N LYS A 22 -22.86 0.12 22.96
CA LYS A 22 -22.71 1.16 21.95
C LYS A 22 -21.99 2.33 22.61
N ASN A 23 -20.67 2.42 22.36
CA ASN A 23 -19.88 3.51 22.90
C ASN A 23 -20.25 4.81 22.17
N MET A 24 -20.49 5.88 22.94
CA MET A 24 -20.59 7.23 22.39
C MET A 24 -19.21 7.85 22.41
N ILE A 25 -18.67 8.12 21.22
CA ILE A 25 -17.33 8.68 21.07
C ILE A 25 -17.48 10.06 20.42
N SER A 26 -16.94 11.08 21.08
CA SER A 26 -16.92 12.45 20.58
C SER A 26 -15.52 12.82 20.09
N PHE A 27 -15.42 13.38 18.91
CA PHE A 27 -14.15 13.84 18.34
C PHE A 27 -14.24 15.28 17.82
N SER A 28 -13.19 16.07 18.11
CA SER A 28 -12.82 17.20 17.30
C SER A 28 -12.10 16.74 16.03
N VAL A 29 -11.87 17.65 15.08
CA VAL A 29 -11.14 17.31 13.84
C VAL A 29 -9.75 16.77 14.14
N ASP A 30 -9.01 17.38 15.06
CA ASP A 30 -7.68 16.94 15.44
C ASP A 30 -7.71 15.54 16.11
N GLN A 31 -8.68 15.32 17.01
CA GLN A 31 -8.87 14.00 17.65
C GLN A 31 -9.25 12.92 16.64
N ALA A 32 -10.09 13.25 15.65
CA ALA A 32 -10.44 12.32 14.58
C ALA A 32 -9.23 11.97 13.69
N VAL A 33 -8.39 12.95 13.38
CA VAL A 33 -7.11 12.76 12.68
C VAL A 33 -6.17 11.89 13.51
N ASP A 34 -5.97 12.21 14.78
CA ASP A 34 -5.10 11.43 15.68
C ASP A 34 -5.57 9.98 15.85
N TYR A 35 -6.88 9.78 15.93
CA TYR A 35 -7.47 8.44 15.99
C TYR A 35 -7.21 7.67 14.68
N ALA A 36 -7.41 8.32 13.52
CA ALA A 36 -7.11 7.73 12.22
C ALA A 36 -5.62 7.39 12.08
N MET A 37 -4.72 8.27 12.55
CA MET A 37 -3.27 8.03 12.52
C MET A 37 -2.86 6.78 13.30
N LYS A 38 -3.58 6.44 14.37
CA LYS A 38 -3.30 5.27 15.21
C LYS A 38 -3.96 3.99 14.70
N ASN A 39 -5.15 4.11 14.11
CA ASN A 39 -6.02 2.96 13.86
C ASN A 39 -6.22 2.63 12.37
N SER A 40 -5.93 3.56 11.43
CA SER A 40 -6.13 3.30 10.00
C SER A 40 -5.35 2.08 9.51
N ALA A 41 -6.02 1.19 8.80
CA ALA A 41 -5.40 0.02 8.19
C ALA A 41 -4.34 0.41 7.16
N GLU A 42 -4.57 1.50 6.42
CA GLU A 42 -3.64 2.01 5.40
C GLU A 42 -2.32 2.46 6.04
N ILE A 43 -2.37 3.14 7.19
CA ILE A 43 -1.15 3.55 7.93
C ILE A 43 -0.46 2.33 8.53
N ARG A 44 -1.22 1.38 9.11
CA ARG A 44 -0.64 0.14 9.63
C ARG A 44 0.06 -0.65 8.52
N ASN A 45 -0.55 -0.76 7.34
CA ASN A 45 0.06 -1.40 6.18
C ASN A 45 1.33 -0.67 5.73
N ALA A 46 1.31 0.67 5.65
CA ALA A 46 2.50 1.44 5.31
C ALA A 46 3.65 1.27 6.33
N LEU A 47 3.34 1.07 7.61
CA LEU A 47 4.34 0.74 8.63
C LEU A 47 4.85 -0.70 8.48
N ILE A 48 3.99 -1.65 8.11
CA ILE A 48 4.38 -3.03 7.79
C ILE A 48 5.29 -3.04 6.55
N ASP A 49 5.04 -2.22 5.54
CA ASP A 49 5.92 -2.10 4.36
C ASP A 49 7.34 -1.67 4.74
N ILE A 50 7.52 -0.86 5.79
CA ILE A 50 8.85 -0.54 6.33
C ILE A 50 9.52 -1.80 6.90
N GLU A 51 8.77 -2.66 7.62
CA GLU A 51 9.31 -3.91 8.14
C GLU A 51 9.61 -4.92 7.02
N ILE A 52 8.77 -5.01 6.00
CA ILE A 52 9.02 -5.80 4.79
C ILE A 52 10.33 -5.33 4.13
N GLN A 53 10.51 -4.02 3.96
CA GLN A 53 11.78 -3.49 3.41
C GLN A 53 12.98 -3.80 4.31
N ARG A 54 12.79 -3.82 5.63
CA ARG A 54 13.85 -4.22 6.58
C ARG A 54 14.24 -5.68 6.37
N GLN A 55 13.28 -6.60 6.16
CA GLN A 55 13.59 -7.99 5.85
C GLN A 55 14.25 -8.15 4.48
N SER A 56 13.78 -7.45 3.45
CA SER A 56 14.43 -7.43 2.13
C SER A 56 15.90 -6.96 2.21
N ASN A 57 16.19 -5.98 3.07
CA ASN A 57 17.57 -5.57 3.35
C ASN A 57 18.40 -6.66 4.05
N ARG A 58 17.76 -7.49 4.92
CA ARG A 58 18.41 -8.67 5.55
C ARG A 58 18.67 -9.75 4.53
N GLU A 59 17.75 -10.01 3.59
CA GLU A 59 17.95 -10.95 2.49
C GLU A 59 19.19 -10.58 1.65
N ILE A 60 19.33 -9.29 1.28
CA ILE A 60 20.51 -8.82 0.55
C ILE A 60 21.78 -9.03 1.39
N THR A 61 21.70 -8.80 2.69
CA THR A 61 22.84 -9.03 3.59
C THR A 61 23.18 -10.51 3.70
N ALA A 62 22.17 -11.38 3.77
CA ALA A 62 22.33 -12.82 3.86
C ALA A 62 23.10 -13.41 2.66
N LEU A 63 23.01 -12.80 1.48
CA LEU A 63 23.78 -13.20 0.31
C LEU A 63 25.30 -13.09 0.51
N THR A 64 25.77 -12.31 1.48
CA THR A 64 27.19 -12.18 1.84
C THR A 64 27.64 -13.16 2.92
N MET A 65 26.70 -13.88 3.53
CA MET A 65 26.97 -14.87 4.55
C MET A 65 27.20 -16.25 3.92
N PRO A 66 27.89 -17.18 4.61
CA PRO A 66 28.00 -18.54 4.13
C PRO A 66 26.63 -19.19 3.94
N GLN A 67 26.42 -19.79 2.76
CA GLN A 67 25.24 -20.60 2.46
C GLN A 67 25.61 -22.07 2.66
N ILE A 68 24.90 -22.76 3.55
CA ILE A 68 25.13 -24.16 3.86
C ILE A 68 23.90 -24.96 3.46
N SER A 69 24.10 -25.98 2.64
CA SER A 69 23.04 -26.89 2.20
C SER A 69 23.44 -28.35 2.38
N GLY A 70 22.47 -29.18 2.75
CA GLY A 70 22.61 -30.63 2.79
C GLY A 70 21.93 -31.25 1.57
N ASN A 71 22.58 -32.21 0.95
CA ASN A 71 22.00 -32.99 -0.14
C ASN A 71 22.11 -34.48 0.15
N VAL A 72 21.06 -35.21 -0.18
CA VAL A 72 21.02 -36.68 -0.14
C VAL A 72 20.34 -37.14 -1.41
N GLY A 73 20.96 -38.06 -2.11
CA GLY A 73 20.43 -38.61 -3.37
C GLY A 73 20.69 -40.09 -3.49
N ALA A 74 19.79 -40.81 -4.14
CA ALA A 74 19.98 -42.17 -4.59
C ALA A 74 19.54 -42.27 -6.06
N THR A 75 20.41 -42.76 -6.91
CA THR A 75 20.19 -42.91 -8.36
C THR A 75 20.29 -44.37 -8.76
N ARG A 76 19.32 -44.87 -9.53
CA ARG A 76 19.36 -46.16 -10.16
C ARG A 76 19.68 -46.01 -11.64
N TYR A 77 20.72 -46.70 -12.09
CA TYR A 77 21.01 -46.86 -13.50
C TYR A 77 20.36 -48.16 -13.97
N PHE A 78 19.46 -48.11 -14.91
CA PHE A 78 18.91 -49.31 -15.57
C PHE A 78 19.94 -49.90 -16.53
N ASP A 79 20.69 -49.03 -17.23
CA ASP A 79 21.85 -49.35 -18.02
C ASP A 79 23.06 -48.59 -17.53
N VAL A 80 24.07 -49.30 -17.02
CA VAL A 80 25.31 -48.70 -16.55
C VAL A 80 26.09 -48.20 -17.77
N PRO A 81 26.58 -46.93 -17.75
CA PRO A 81 27.34 -46.39 -18.88
C PRO A 81 28.55 -47.23 -19.22
N THR A 82 28.67 -47.56 -20.53
CA THR A 82 29.81 -48.27 -21.07
C THR A 82 30.81 -47.27 -21.61
N GLN A 83 32.05 -47.35 -21.17
CA GLN A 83 33.15 -46.57 -21.71
C GLN A 83 34.05 -47.45 -22.55
N THR A 84 34.44 -46.97 -23.70
CA THR A 84 35.46 -47.65 -24.54
C THR A 84 36.84 -47.19 -24.09
N LEU A 85 37.64 -48.12 -23.63
CA LEU A 85 39.03 -47.89 -23.18
C LEU A 85 39.99 -48.55 -24.16
N PRO A 86 41.22 -47.96 -24.37
CA PRO A 86 42.26 -48.67 -25.05
C PRO A 86 42.50 -50.02 -24.32
N ASP A 87 42.61 -51.10 -25.08
CA ASP A 87 42.93 -52.41 -24.48
C ASP A 87 44.36 -52.39 -23.94
N PHE A 88 44.50 -52.22 -22.59
CA PHE A 88 45.76 -52.20 -21.87
C PHE A 88 46.07 -53.56 -21.24
N ILE A 89 45.09 -54.49 -21.22
CA ILE A 89 45.26 -55.80 -20.59
C ILE A 89 45.89 -56.77 -21.62
N SER A 90 45.38 -56.83 -22.82
CA SER A 90 45.89 -57.72 -23.86
C SER A 90 47.39 -57.45 -24.18
N PRO A 91 47.87 -56.21 -24.35
CA PRO A 91 49.29 -55.95 -24.52
C PRO A 91 50.15 -56.49 -23.38
N ALA A 92 49.70 -56.35 -22.11
CA ALA A 92 50.43 -56.86 -20.96
C ALA A 92 50.50 -58.39 -20.97
N VAL A 93 49.37 -59.04 -21.27
CA VAL A 93 49.32 -60.55 -21.35
C VAL A 93 50.19 -61.05 -22.51
N TYR A 94 50.03 -60.46 -23.70
CA TYR A 94 50.84 -60.81 -24.86
C TYR A 94 52.33 -60.55 -24.60
N GLY A 95 52.67 -59.47 -23.89
CA GLY A 95 54.05 -59.18 -23.47
C GLY A 95 54.68 -60.30 -22.65
N VAL A 96 53.93 -60.83 -21.67
CA VAL A 96 54.37 -61.94 -20.87
C VAL A 96 54.51 -63.24 -21.69
N LEU A 97 53.51 -63.55 -22.55
CA LEU A 97 53.54 -64.76 -23.39
C LEU A 97 54.71 -64.72 -24.40
N VAL A 98 54.91 -63.62 -25.06
CA VAL A 98 56.00 -63.42 -26.03
C VAL A 98 57.37 -63.52 -25.35
N ASN A 99 57.56 -62.80 -24.19
CA ASN A 99 58.83 -62.79 -23.46
C ASN A 99 59.19 -64.19 -22.91
N ASN A 100 58.22 -65.03 -22.60
CA ASN A 100 58.46 -66.42 -22.11
C ASN A 100 58.46 -67.46 -23.23
N GLY A 101 58.41 -67.06 -24.50
CA GLY A 101 58.48 -67.95 -25.67
C GLY A 101 57.30 -68.95 -25.73
N VAL A 102 56.14 -68.58 -25.18
CA VAL A 102 54.95 -69.47 -25.15
C VAL A 102 54.47 -69.68 -26.58
N LYS A 103 54.11 -70.92 -26.91
CA LYS A 103 53.59 -71.38 -28.20
C LYS A 103 52.08 -71.58 -28.19
N ASP A 104 51.42 -71.34 -29.30
CA ASP A 104 49.99 -71.61 -29.48
C ASP A 104 49.73 -73.09 -29.60
N GLY A 105 48.42 -73.51 -29.66
CA GLY A 105 48.04 -74.90 -29.79
C GLY A 105 48.44 -75.61 -31.06
N SER A 106 49.01 -74.88 -32.08
CA SER A 106 49.59 -75.37 -33.30
C SER A 106 51.14 -75.39 -33.29
N GLY A 107 51.77 -74.96 -32.14
CA GLY A 107 53.24 -74.96 -31.98
C GLY A 107 53.92 -73.71 -32.48
N ASN A 108 53.21 -72.68 -32.96
CA ASN A 108 53.79 -71.44 -33.40
C ASN A 108 54.06 -70.48 -32.23
N THR A 109 55.10 -69.67 -32.31
CA THR A 109 55.40 -68.64 -31.27
C THR A 109 54.34 -67.53 -31.32
N ILE A 110 53.74 -67.26 -30.15
CA ILE A 110 52.81 -66.14 -30.02
C ILE A 110 53.52 -64.81 -30.31
N SER A 111 52.89 -63.97 -31.15
CA SER A 111 53.38 -62.62 -31.47
C SER A 111 52.32 -61.58 -31.25
N PHE A 112 52.72 -60.29 -31.15
CA PHE A 112 51.78 -59.20 -31.03
C PHE A 112 50.93 -59.09 -32.30
N PRO A 113 49.58 -58.80 -32.16
CA PRO A 113 48.72 -58.60 -33.33
C PRO A 113 49.23 -57.43 -34.19
N ALA A 114 49.26 -57.61 -35.52
CA ALA A 114 49.74 -56.58 -36.46
C ALA A 114 48.96 -55.28 -36.44
N ASN A 115 47.68 -55.33 -36.08
CA ASN A 115 46.79 -54.15 -36.02
C ASN A 115 46.68 -53.51 -34.60
N GLY A 116 47.54 -53.94 -33.65
CA GLY A 116 47.42 -53.58 -32.26
C GLY A 116 46.23 -54.20 -31.54
N PHE A 117 45.91 -53.73 -30.37
CA PHE A 117 44.85 -54.35 -29.50
C PHE A 117 43.51 -53.63 -29.52
N GLY A 118 43.39 -52.45 -30.17
CA GLY A 118 42.13 -51.72 -30.27
C GLY A 118 41.55 -51.19 -28.98
N PHE A 119 40.24 -51.16 -28.89
CA PHE A 119 39.51 -50.64 -27.73
C PHE A 119 38.56 -51.73 -27.18
N VAL A 120 38.45 -51.81 -25.87
CA VAL A 120 37.59 -52.74 -25.16
C VAL A 120 36.44 -51.94 -24.47
N PRO A 121 35.16 -52.32 -24.72
CA PRO A 121 34.06 -51.73 -23.97
C PRO A 121 34.09 -52.22 -22.51
N ALA A 122 34.21 -51.28 -21.60
CA ALA A 122 34.18 -51.57 -20.16
C ALA A 122 33.00 -50.84 -19.48
N ARG A 123 32.28 -51.54 -18.63
CA ARG A 123 31.21 -50.96 -17.82
C ARG A 123 31.79 -50.60 -16.44
N PHE A 124 31.97 -49.30 -16.19
CA PHE A 124 32.42 -48.79 -14.90
C PHE A 124 31.28 -48.21 -14.15
N GLY A 125 30.86 -48.85 -13.09
CA GLY A 125 29.81 -48.36 -12.20
C GLY A 125 28.93 -49.48 -11.68
N THR A 126 27.97 -49.12 -10.88
CA THR A 126 27.02 -50.00 -10.24
C THR A 126 25.59 -49.55 -10.59
N ASN A 127 24.61 -50.46 -10.45
CA ASN A 127 23.20 -50.14 -10.75
C ASN A 127 22.64 -49.09 -9.81
N TRP A 128 23.19 -48.94 -8.60
CA TRP A 128 22.76 -47.98 -7.59
C TRP A 128 23.92 -47.13 -7.09
N ASN A 129 23.71 -45.81 -7.10
CA ASN A 129 24.60 -44.84 -6.53
C ASN A 129 23.85 -44.00 -5.50
N ALA A 130 24.38 -43.91 -4.30
CA ALA A 130 23.87 -43.01 -3.26
C ALA A 130 24.93 -42.00 -2.85
N ASN A 131 24.52 -40.80 -2.60
CA ASN A 131 25.36 -39.75 -2.12
C ASN A 131 24.67 -38.97 -0.99
N GLY A 132 25.42 -38.56 0.02
CA GLY A 132 24.95 -37.67 1.05
C GLY A 132 26.06 -36.74 1.45
N GLY A 133 25.76 -35.45 1.59
CA GLY A 133 26.81 -34.49 1.93
C GLY A 133 26.29 -33.12 2.34
N ILE A 134 27.22 -32.31 2.77
CA ILE A 134 27.03 -30.90 3.12
C ILE A 134 27.92 -30.07 2.21
N GLU A 135 27.31 -29.06 1.59
CA GLU A 135 27.99 -28.06 0.78
C GLU A 135 27.89 -26.71 1.44
N ALA A 136 28.99 -26.00 1.55
CA ALA A 136 29.08 -24.62 2.01
C ALA A 136 29.61 -23.75 0.87
N SER A 137 28.96 -22.64 0.61
CA SER A 137 29.44 -21.66 -0.37
C SER A 137 29.31 -20.24 0.18
N GLN A 138 30.27 -19.38 -0.15
CA GLN A 138 30.27 -17.98 0.23
C GLN A 138 30.77 -17.10 -0.90
N ILE A 139 30.01 -16.07 -1.19
CA ILE A 139 30.44 -15.02 -2.11
C ILE A 139 31.45 -14.13 -1.39
N LEU A 140 32.68 -14.11 -1.91
CA LEU A 140 33.76 -13.27 -1.38
C LEU A 140 33.76 -11.88 -2.04
N PHE A 141 33.42 -11.84 -3.33
CA PHE A 141 33.35 -10.61 -4.08
C PHE A 141 32.33 -10.71 -5.21
N ASP A 142 31.33 -9.80 -5.17
CA ASP A 142 30.39 -9.54 -6.28
C ASP A 142 30.02 -8.05 -6.27
N GLY A 143 30.35 -7.34 -7.34
CA GLY A 143 30.08 -5.91 -7.46
C GLY A 143 28.60 -5.55 -7.38
N GLN A 144 27.71 -6.43 -7.82
CA GLN A 144 26.26 -6.18 -7.78
C GLN A 144 25.75 -6.25 -6.34
N ILE A 145 26.21 -7.22 -5.56
CA ILE A 145 25.86 -7.38 -4.14
C ILE A 145 26.35 -6.18 -3.33
N PHE A 146 27.58 -5.72 -3.55
CA PHE A 146 28.08 -4.53 -2.85
C PHE A 146 27.27 -3.28 -3.14
N VAL A 147 26.79 -3.08 -4.37
CA VAL A 147 25.87 -1.97 -4.68
C VAL A 147 24.52 -2.19 -3.99
N GLY A 148 24.00 -3.42 -3.94
CA GLY A 148 22.79 -3.75 -3.20
C GLY A 148 22.91 -3.39 -1.72
N LEU A 149 24.06 -3.70 -1.09
CA LEU A 149 24.33 -3.32 0.31
C LEU A 149 24.37 -1.79 0.50
N GLN A 150 24.95 -1.04 -0.43
CA GLN A 150 24.98 0.42 -0.41
C GLN A 150 23.56 1.01 -0.55
N ALA A 151 22.71 0.42 -1.37
CA ALA A 151 21.36 0.90 -1.65
C ALA A 151 20.35 0.67 -0.52
N ARG A 152 20.66 -0.19 0.48
CA ARG A 152 19.75 -0.55 1.58
C ARG A 152 19.23 0.67 2.35
N GLY A 153 20.10 1.65 2.61
CA GLY A 153 19.73 2.90 3.29
C GLY A 153 18.70 3.71 2.51
N ALA A 154 18.93 3.86 1.21
CA ALA A 154 18.02 4.57 0.32
C ALA A 154 16.68 3.83 0.15
N ALA A 155 16.68 2.49 0.06
CA ALA A 155 15.46 1.69 0.02
C ALA A 155 14.63 1.85 1.30
N MET A 156 15.28 1.83 2.48
CA MET A 156 14.62 2.05 3.76
C MET A 156 14.06 3.46 3.88
N LYS A 157 14.80 4.47 3.38
CA LYS A 157 14.34 5.87 3.33
C LYS A 157 13.11 6.01 2.44
N LEU A 158 13.10 5.35 1.27
CA LEU A 158 11.95 5.36 0.35
C LEU A 158 10.69 4.81 1.01
N SER A 159 10.78 3.67 1.68
CA SER A 159 9.64 3.04 2.37
C SER A 159 9.10 3.94 3.50
N ARG A 160 9.98 4.59 4.28
CA ARG A 160 9.57 5.56 5.30
C ARG A 160 8.86 6.77 4.70
N GLN A 161 9.40 7.32 3.60
CA GLN A 161 8.79 8.45 2.92
C GLN A 161 7.42 8.09 2.32
N ALA A 162 7.25 6.87 1.81
CA ALA A 162 5.95 6.37 1.36
C ALA A 162 4.92 6.36 2.50
N ALA A 163 5.32 5.93 3.69
CA ALA A 163 4.45 5.96 4.86
C ALA A 163 4.07 7.40 5.27
N GLU A 164 4.99 8.36 5.18
CA GLU A 164 4.69 9.78 5.47
C GLU A 164 3.72 10.39 4.44
N VAL A 165 3.85 10.04 3.15
CA VAL A 165 2.88 10.43 2.11
C VAL A 165 1.49 9.86 2.41
N THR A 166 1.42 8.59 2.82
CA THR A 166 0.15 7.95 3.21
C THR A 166 -0.50 8.67 4.40
N LYS A 167 0.28 9.02 5.43
CA LYS A 167 -0.22 9.75 6.59
C LYS A 167 -0.80 11.11 6.21
N GLU A 168 -0.07 11.89 5.39
CA GLU A 168 -0.53 13.20 4.93
C GLU A 168 -1.82 13.11 4.11
N GLN A 169 -1.93 12.09 3.25
CA GLN A 169 -3.16 11.85 2.47
C GLN A 169 -4.35 11.52 3.36
N ILE A 170 -4.16 10.65 4.37
CA ILE A 170 -5.23 10.27 5.31
C ILE A 170 -5.63 11.49 6.14
N LYS A 171 -4.67 12.28 6.63
CA LYS A 171 -4.95 13.52 7.36
C LYS A 171 -5.86 14.44 6.55
N ALA A 172 -5.50 14.72 5.30
CA ALA A 172 -6.30 15.55 4.41
C ALA A 172 -7.72 15.00 4.20
N ASN A 173 -7.83 13.70 3.95
CA ASN A 173 -9.12 13.04 3.70
C ASN A 173 -10.03 13.07 4.94
N VAL A 174 -9.48 12.78 6.12
CA VAL A 174 -10.21 12.82 7.39
C VAL A 174 -10.71 14.23 7.67
N MET A 175 -9.86 15.25 7.52
CA MET A 175 -10.25 16.65 7.74
C MET A 175 -11.39 17.06 6.78
N LYS A 176 -11.28 16.72 5.50
CA LYS A 176 -12.32 17.04 4.50
C LYS A 176 -13.65 16.37 4.82
N MET A 177 -13.64 15.08 5.12
CA MET A 177 -14.84 14.33 5.48
C MET A 177 -15.47 14.86 6.78
N TYR A 178 -14.64 15.17 7.78
CA TYR A 178 -15.10 15.72 9.06
C TYR A 178 -15.87 17.03 8.84
N TYR A 179 -15.29 17.98 8.13
CA TYR A 179 -15.94 19.27 7.89
C TYR A 179 -17.17 19.15 6.98
N GLN A 180 -17.18 18.21 6.04
CA GLN A 180 -18.37 17.91 5.25
C GLN A 180 -19.55 17.48 6.13
N LEU A 181 -19.29 16.66 7.14
CA LEU A 181 -20.30 16.21 8.10
C LEU A 181 -20.75 17.34 9.03
N VAL A 182 -19.84 18.19 9.47
CA VAL A 182 -20.17 19.36 10.32
C VAL A 182 -21.08 20.33 9.56
N VAL A 183 -20.80 20.58 8.26
CA VAL A 183 -21.72 21.37 7.39
C VAL A 183 -23.09 20.70 7.26
N GLY A 184 -23.12 19.41 6.99
CA GLY A 184 -24.40 18.67 6.89
C GLY A 184 -25.22 18.75 8.19
N GLN A 185 -24.56 18.71 9.37
CA GLN A 185 -25.26 18.90 10.65
C GLN A 185 -25.86 20.32 10.78
N ARG A 186 -25.12 21.36 10.32
CA ARG A 186 -25.62 22.74 10.30
C ARG A 186 -26.81 22.87 9.34
N GLN A 187 -26.73 22.29 8.14
CA GLN A 187 -27.85 22.28 7.20
C GLN A 187 -29.10 21.60 7.80
N LYS A 188 -28.93 20.46 8.49
CA LYS A 188 -30.04 19.82 9.21
C LYS A 188 -30.66 20.75 10.24
N THR A 189 -29.85 21.40 11.06
CA THR A 189 -30.32 22.35 12.09
C THR A 189 -31.08 23.53 11.46
N SER A 190 -30.60 24.06 10.34
CA SER A 190 -31.28 25.09 9.56
C SER A 190 -32.62 24.61 9.02
N ILE A 191 -32.67 23.40 8.45
CA ILE A 191 -33.95 22.83 7.96
C ILE A 191 -34.94 22.63 9.11
N ASP A 192 -34.49 22.13 10.28
CA ASP A 192 -35.35 21.95 11.46
C ASP A 192 -35.93 23.30 11.93
N ALA A 193 -35.15 24.38 11.96
CA ALA A 193 -35.60 25.71 12.27
C ALA A 193 -36.60 26.24 11.23
N ASN A 194 -36.36 25.97 9.94
CA ASN A 194 -37.28 26.33 8.86
C ASN A 194 -38.61 25.57 8.98
N ILE A 195 -38.60 24.28 9.25
CA ILE A 195 -39.81 23.46 9.48
C ILE A 195 -40.63 24.09 10.60
N GLY A 196 -40.04 24.41 11.77
CA GLY A 196 -40.74 25.05 12.87
C GLY A 196 -41.35 26.41 12.48
N ARG A 197 -40.68 27.22 11.68
CA ARG A 197 -41.23 28.46 11.16
C ARG A 197 -42.43 28.25 10.22
N PHE A 198 -42.34 27.27 9.31
CA PHE A 198 -43.43 26.94 8.42
C PHE A 198 -44.60 26.28 9.11
N GLU A 199 -44.41 25.46 10.15
CA GLU A 199 -45.51 24.91 10.99
C GLU A 199 -46.27 26.01 11.68
N LYS A 200 -45.55 27.02 12.23
CA LYS A 200 -46.22 28.19 12.81
C LYS A 200 -46.97 29.00 11.76
N LEU A 201 -46.35 29.28 10.60
CA LEU A 201 -46.99 30.03 9.50
C LEU A 201 -48.25 29.30 8.98
N LEU A 202 -48.24 27.99 8.86
CA LEU A 202 -49.38 27.17 8.47
C LEU A 202 -50.52 27.26 9.51
N ALA A 203 -50.20 27.20 10.81
CA ALA A 203 -51.20 27.35 11.85
C ALA A 203 -51.83 28.74 11.81
N ASP A 204 -51.02 29.80 11.74
CA ASP A 204 -51.51 31.20 11.66
C ASP A 204 -52.36 31.42 10.41
N ALA A 205 -51.91 30.95 9.23
CA ALA A 205 -52.67 31.06 7.96
C ALA A 205 -53.99 30.26 8.03
N THR A 206 -54.01 29.10 8.67
CA THR A 206 -55.23 28.28 8.82
C THR A 206 -56.29 29.02 9.64
N GLU A 207 -55.90 29.69 10.73
CA GLU A 207 -56.83 30.50 11.54
C GLU A 207 -57.31 31.73 10.77
N ILE A 208 -56.47 32.41 10.02
CA ILE A 208 -56.83 33.55 9.15
C ILE A 208 -57.83 33.12 8.06
N TYR A 209 -57.61 31.93 7.47
CA TYR A 209 -58.55 31.34 6.48
C TYR A 209 -59.91 31.03 7.11
N LYS A 210 -59.97 30.45 8.31
CA LYS A 210 -61.25 30.16 9.02
C LYS A 210 -62.06 31.43 9.26
N ASN A 211 -61.36 32.58 9.41
CA ASN A 211 -62.00 33.89 9.57
C ASN A 211 -62.35 34.54 8.22
N GLY A 212 -62.10 33.88 7.05
CA GLY A 212 -62.44 34.35 5.74
C GLY A 212 -61.52 35.48 5.18
N LEU A 213 -60.35 35.68 5.78
CA LEU A 213 -59.43 36.78 5.42
C LEU A 213 -58.37 36.42 4.39
N ILE A 214 -58.14 35.13 4.09
CA ILE A 214 -57.26 34.63 3.02
C ILE A 214 -57.91 33.46 2.31
N GLU A 215 -57.40 33.09 1.13
CA GLU A 215 -57.91 31.98 0.33
C GLU A 215 -57.30 30.64 0.80
N LYS A 216 -58.03 29.55 0.58
CA LYS A 216 -57.56 28.21 0.84
C LYS A 216 -56.27 27.91 0.09
N LEU A 217 -56.12 28.46 -1.16
CA LEU A 217 -54.95 28.34 -1.97
C LEU A 217 -53.64 28.77 -1.24
N ASP A 218 -53.73 29.82 -0.42
CA ASP A 218 -52.56 30.32 0.33
C ASP A 218 -52.15 29.37 1.46
N VAL A 219 -53.11 28.74 2.11
CA VAL A 219 -52.83 27.68 3.12
C VAL A 219 -52.22 26.45 2.47
N ASP A 220 -52.77 26.01 1.32
CA ASP A 220 -52.29 24.84 0.60
C ASP A 220 -50.85 25.05 0.07
N LYS A 221 -50.47 26.25 -0.38
CA LYS A 221 -49.09 26.61 -0.76
C LYS A 221 -48.11 26.46 0.39
N ILE A 222 -48.47 26.89 1.59
CA ILE A 222 -47.65 26.78 2.80
C ILE A 222 -47.47 25.30 3.19
N ASP A 223 -48.56 24.51 3.12
CA ASP A 223 -48.50 23.08 3.44
C ASP A 223 -47.61 22.28 2.47
N VAL A 224 -47.74 22.55 1.15
CA VAL A 224 -46.83 21.96 0.15
C VAL A 224 -45.38 22.26 0.47
N GLN A 225 -45.05 23.51 0.83
CA GLN A 225 -43.67 23.86 1.18
C GLN A 225 -43.18 23.20 2.46
N LEU A 226 -44.04 23.08 3.48
CA LEU A 226 -43.72 22.35 4.70
C LEU A 226 -43.37 20.87 4.41
N ASN A 227 -44.16 20.22 3.54
CA ASN A 227 -43.96 18.85 3.12
C ASN A 227 -42.66 18.69 2.31
N ASN A 228 -42.32 19.68 1.45
CA ASN A 228 -41.02 19.71 0.77
C ASN A 228 -39.86 19.82 1.74
N LEU A 229 -39.93 20.68 2.75
CA LEU A 229 -38.91 20.81 3.80
C LEU A 229 -38.73 19.51 4.60
N LYS A 230 -39.83 18.85 4.98
CA LYS A 230 -39.80 17.54 5.66
C LYS A 230 -39.11 16.48 4.80
N THR A 231 -39.38 16.48 3.50
CA THR A 231 -38.70 15.57 2.54
C THR A 231 -37.21 15.87 2.42
N GLU A 232 -36.85 17.16 2.35
CA GLU A 232 -35.45 17.61 2.32
C GLU A 232 -34.69 17.21 3.60
N LYS A 233 -35.33 17.37 4.76
CA LYS A 233 -34.78 16.88 6.05
C LYS A 233 -34.43 15.40 6.00
N LEU A 234 -35.34 14.55 5.54
CA LEU A 234 -35.09 13.10 5.41
C LEU A 234 -33.90 12.80 4.50
N LYS A 235 -33.75 13.54 3.39
CA LYS A 235 -32.59 13.38 2.49
C LYS A 235 -31.27 13.74 3.20
N VAL A 236 -31.24 14.88 3.90
CA VAL A 236 -30.04 15.32 4.64
C VAL A 236 -29.71 14.36 5.79
N GLU A 237 -30.71 13.87 6.52
CA GLU A 237 -30.50 12.88 7.58
C GLU A 237 -29.89 11.58 7.04
N ASN A 238 -30.41 11.07 5.92
CA ASN A 238 -29.84 9.90 5.27
C ASN A 238 -28.40 10.12 4.77
N GLN A 239 -28.13 11.30 4.20
CA GLN A 239 -26.77 11.67 3.78
C GLN A 239 -25.80 11.75 4.97
N LEU A 240 -26.25 12.31 6.11
CA LEU A 240 -25.47 12.35 7.34
C LEU A 240 -25.20 10.95 7.89
N LEU A 241 -26.19 10.06 7.90
CA LEU A 241 -26.02 8.68 8.34
C LEU A 241 -24.99 7.93 7.48
N MET A 242 -25.09 8.05 6.15
CA MET A 242 -24.12 7.46 5.23
C MET A 242 -22.72 8.08 5.41
N GLY A 243 -22.65 9.40 5.55
CA GLY A 243 -21.38 10.11 5.75
C GLY A 243 -20.71 9.73 7.09
N MET A 244 -21.50 9.59 8.17
CA MET A 244 -20.99 9.12 9.47
C MET A 244 -20.48 7.67 9.38
N ALA A 245 -21.17 6.80 8.65
CA ALA A 245 -20.70 5.44 8.41
C ALA A 245 -19.37 5.44 7.60
N ALA A 246 -19.27 6.28 6.57
CA ALA A 246 -18.04 6.45 5.78
C ALA A 246 -16.88 7.01 6.62
N MET A 247 -17.14 7.99 7.49
CA MET A 247 -16.15 8.53 8.41
C MET A 247 -15.64 7.46 9.38
N LYS A 248 -16.55 6.70 10.00
CA LYS A 248 -16.20 5.58 10.88
C LYS A 248 -15.36 4.54 10.16
N PHE A 249 -15.70 4.21 8.92
CA PHE A 249 -14.90 3.31 8.09
C PHE A 249 -13.49 3.86 7.83
N MET A 250 -13.39 5.13 7.46
CA MET A 250 -12.11 5.79 7.15
C MET A 250 -11.17 5.82 8.37
N ILE A 251 -11.69 6.13 9.56
CA ILE A 251 -10.90 6.17 10.80
C ILE A 251 -10.78 4.82 11.49
N GLN A 252 -11.40 3.75 10.94
CA GLN A 252 -11.45 2.39 11.53
C GLN A 252 -12.16 2.34 12.90
N LEU A 253 -13.21 3.13 13.06
CA LEU A 253 -14.09 3.05 14.21
C LEU A 253 -15.18 1.99 13.96
N PRO A 254 -15.52 1.11 14.95
CA PRO A 254 -16.57 0.13 14.79
C PRO A 254 -17.91 0.76 14.36
N GLN A 255 -18.58 0.15 13.38
CA GLN A 255 -19.83 0.70 12.82
C GLN A 255 -20.98 0.80 13.84
N GLN A 256 -20.95 -0.03 14.87
CA GLN A 256 -21.92 -0.04 15.97
C GLN A 256 -21.77 1.14 16.94
N ASP A 257 -20.58 1.74 17.03
CA ASP A 257 -20.33 2.88 17.92
C ASP A 257 -20.98 4.15 17.37
N SER A 258 -21.37 5.06 18.26
CA SER A 258 -21.91 6.37 17.89
C SER A 258 -20.77 7.37 17.82
N LEU A 259 -20.67 8.08 16.69
CA LEU A 259 -19.71 9.16 16.48
C LEU A 259 -20.42 10.51 16.64
N ILE A 260 -19.86 11.38 17.48
CA ILE A 260 -20.32 12.76 17.68
C ILE A 260 -19.18 13.69 17.25
N LEU A 261 -19.48 14.67 16.39
CA LEU A 261 -18.55 15.70 15.99
C LEU A 261 -18.74 16.93 16.89
N THR A 262 -17.66 17.40 17.51
CA THR A 262 -17.73 18.47 18.52
C THR A 262 -17.46 19.86 17.93
N ASP A 263 -16.78 19.93 16.79
CA ASP A 263 -16.46 21.24 16.21
C ASP A 263 -17.66 21.87 15.52
N THR A 264 -17.63 23.19 15.50
CA THR A 264 -18.62 23.98 14.77
C THR A 264 -17.91 24.74 13.66
N ILE A 265 -18.60 24.92 12.52
CA ILE A 265 -18.08 25.79 11.47
C ILE A 265 -18.19 27.26 11.93
N SER A 266 -17.07 27.95 11.91
CA SER A 266 -17.00 29.36 12.22
C SER A 266 -15.92 30.03 11.37
N ASN A 267 -15.96 31.36 11.27
CA ASN A 267 -14.95 32.16 10.58
C ASN A 267 -13.53 31.92 11.12
N SER A 268 -13.39 31.49 12.39
CA SER A 268 -12.08 31.14 12.97
C SER A 268 -11.45 29.88 12.31
N ALA A 269 -12.26 28.94 11.85
CA ALA A 269 -11.76 27.73 11.19
C ALA A 269 -11.08 28.03 9.83
N ILE A 270 -11.48 29.13 9.19
CA ILE A 270 -10.91 29.57 7.91
C ILE A 270 -9.78 30.59 8.08
N GLN A 271 -9.51 31.11 9.28
CA GLN A 271 -8.39 32.02 9.46
C GLN A 271 -7.08 31.31 9.15
N PHE A 272 -6.32 31.86 8.24
CA PHE A 272 -5.01 31.38 7.84
C PHE A 272 -4.12 32.60 7.60
N ALA A 273 -3.08 32.75 8.43
CA ALA A 273 -2.04 33.70 8.14
C ALA A 273 -1.24 33.17 6.94
N ALA A 274 -1.40 33.79 5.79
CA ALA A 274 -0.56 33.51 4.63
C ALA A 274 0.89 33.77 5.03
N THR A 275 1.64 32.69 5.34
CA THR A 275 3.07 32.82 5.59
C THR A 275 3.75 33.11 4.25
N SER A 276 4.43 34.23 4.15
CA SER A 276 5.25 34.66 3.01
C SER A 276 6.54 33.86 2.86
N ASP A 277 6.61 32.66 3.46
CA ASP A 277 7.77 31.79 3.34
C ASP A 277 7.95 31.33 1.90
N SER A 278 9.17 31.43 1.40
CA SER A 278 9.53 30.90 0.08
C SER A 278 9.27 29.39 0.03
N PHE A 279 8.42 28.96 -0.92
CA PHE A 279 8.16 27.54 -1.14
C PHE A 279 9.42 26.84 -1.63
N SER A 280 9.66 25.63 -1.14
CA SER A 280 10.67 24.70 -1.65
C SER A 280 10.04 23.34 -1.97
N PHE A 281 10.34 22.76 -3.12
CA PHE A 281 9.88 21.42 -3.51
C PHE A 281 10.19 20.36 -2.44
N ASN A 282 11.29 20.51 -1.69
CA ASN A 282 11.66 19.60 -0.61
C ASN A 282 10.69 19.61 0.59
N GLN A 283 9.77 20.55 0.68
CA GLN A 283 8.72 20.52 1.71
C GLN A 283 7.66 19.45 1.40
N ARG A 284 7.48 19.09 0.12
CA ARG A 284 6.53 18.06 -0.31
C ARG A 284 7.09 16.65 -0.08
N LYS A 285 6.35 15.84 0.66
CA LYS A 285 6.72 14.44 0.97
C LYS A 285 6.84 13.58 -0.28
N GLU A 286 5.93 13.77 -1.23
CA GLU A 286 5.94 13.05 -2.51
C GLU A 286 7.19 13.40 -3.35
N TYR A 287 7.64 14.66 -3.31
CA TYR A 287 8.86 15.07 -4.00
C TYR A 287 10.11 14.43 -3.37
N GLN A 288 10.19 14.41 -2.04
CA GLN A 288 11.26 13.73 -1.33
C GLN A 288 11.31 12.23 -1.67
N GLN A 289 10.14 11.58 -1.74
CA GLN A 289 10.01 10.18 -2.15
C GLN A 289 10.52 9.96 -3.57
N LEU A 290 10.13 10.81 -4.51
CA LEU A 290 10.53 10.74 -5.91
C LEU A 290 12.06 10.94 -6.08
N MET A 291 12.66 11.85 -5.32
CA MET A 291 14.11 12.07 -5.31
C MET A 291 14.87 10.85 -4.75
N THR A 292 14.34 10.19 -3.73
CA THR A 292 14.93 8.95 -3.20
C THR A 292 14.77 7.78 -4.19
N ALA A 293 13.66 7.71 -4.92
CA ALA A 293 13.49 6.75 -6.01
C ALA A 293 14.52 6.98 -7.14
N MET A 294 14.84 8.23 -7.46
CA MET A 294 15.91 8.57 -8.40
C MET A 294 17.28 8.12 -7.90
N GLU A 295 17.57 8.28 -6.62
CA GLU A 295 18.79 7.77 -6.00
C GLU A 295 18.90 6.24 -6.15
N LEU A 296 17.83 5.50 -5.88
CA LEU A 296 17.79 4.05 -6.10
C LEU A 296 17.97 3.66 -7.55
N SER A 297 17.42 4.43 -8.49
CA SER A 297 17.64 4.21 -9.92
C SER A 297 19.12 4.38 -10.30
N ARG A 298 19.85 5.32 -9.70
CA ARG A 298 21.31 5.46 -9.86
C ARG A 298 22.06 4.23 -9.35
N TYR A 299 21.67 3.71 -8.18
CA TYR A 299 22.22 2.44 -7.67
C TYR A 299 21.94 1.27 -8.63
N ASN A 300 20.75 1.21 -9.24
CA ASN A 300 20.42 0.17 -10.22
C ASN A 300 21.32 0.23 -11.48
N VAL A 301 21.57 1.43 -12.00
CA VAL A 301 22.56 1.62 -13.10
C VAL A 301 23.94 1.15 -12.67
N LYS A 302 24.42 1.58 -11.49
CA LYS A 302 25.73 1.20 -10.94
C LYS A 302 25.83 -0.32 -10.75
N ARG A 303 24.77 -0.97 -10.28
CA ARG A 303 24.70 -2.43 -10.11
C ARG A 303 24.96 -3.15 -11.44
N TYR A 304 24.29 -2.75 -12.51
CA TYR A 304 24.51 -3.35 -13.84
C TYR A 304 25.89 -2.99 -14.43
N GLN A 305 26.43 -1.80 -14.13
CA GLN A 305 27.80 -1.47 -14.54
C GLN A 305 28.82 -2.40 -13.87
N LEU A 306 28.67 -2.66 -12.56
CA LEU A 306 29.56 -3.55 -11.82
C LEU A 306 29.33 -5.04 -12.09
N SER A 307 28.28 -5.43 -12.81
CA SER A 307 28.13 -6.82 -13.29
C SER A 307 29.17 -7.23 -14.33
N ARG A 308 29.99 -6.29 -14.82
CA ARG A 308 31.09 -6.54 -15.77
C ARG A 308 32.36 -7.02 -15.12
N ILE A 309 32.53 -6.77 -13.82
CA ILE A 309 33.72 -7.22 -13.09
C ILE A 309 33.60 -8.69 -12.67
N PRO A 310 34.71 -9.41 -12.52
CA PRO A 310 34.69 -10.79 -12.07
C PRO A 310 34.04 -10.97 -10.71
N THR A 311 33.43 -12.14 -10.49
CA THR A 311 32.91 -12.56 -9.19
C THR A 311 33.79 -13.63 -8.59
N LEU A 312 33.98 -13.60 -7.27
CA LEU A 312 34.80 -14.54 -6.52
C LEU A 312 33.96 -15.22 -5.45
N ALA A 313 33.97 -16.53 -5.41
CA ALA A 313 33.28 -17.33 -4.37
C ALA A 313 34.20 -18.41 -3.82
N ALA A 314 34.12 -18.65 -2.53
CA ALA A 314 34.69 -19.83 -1.88
C ALA A 314 33.62 -20.91 -1.75
N PHE A 315 34.01 -22.16 -1.86
CA PHE A 315 33.10 -23.29 -1.64
C PHE A 315 33.84 -24.45 -0.96
N GLY A 316 33.11 -25.28 -0.28
CA GLY A 316 33.61 -26.50 0.32
C GLY A 316 32.49 -27.54 0.37
N THR A 317 32.89 -28.80 0.16
CA THR A 317 31.96 -29.93 0.20
C THR A 317 32.54 -31.04 1.04
N ILE A 318 31.73 -31.63 1.91
CA ILE A 318 32.00 -32.87 2.61
C ILE A 318 30.88 -33.82 2.27
N SER A 319 31.19 -34.93 1.62
CA SER A 319 30.19 -35.91 1.17
C SER A 319 30.66 -37.34 1.38
N ARG A 320 29.73 -38.26 1.38
CA ARG A 320 29.96 -39.69 1.30
C ARG A 320 29.19 -40.26 0.13
N ASN A 321 29.84 -41.10 -0.64
CA ASN A 321 29.27 -41.78 -1.80
C ASN A 321 29.33 -43.29 -1.59
N ALA A 322 28.27 -44.00 -1.97
CA ALA A 322 28.22 -45.43 -1.98
C ALA A 322 27.74 -45.93 -3.35
N GLN A 323 28.39 -46.97 -3.88
CA GLN A 323 28.08 -47.59 -5.15
C GLN A 323 27.78 -49.07 -4.92
N ARG A 324 26.59 -49.53 -5.33
CA ARG A 324 26.14 -50.90 -5.08
C ARG A 324 25.29 -51.42 -6.22
N ASN A 325 25.27 -52.76 -6.40
CA ASN A 325 24.44 -53.40 -7.38
C ASN A 325 23.00 -53.67 -6.89
N VAL A 326 22.78 -53.60 -5.56
CA VAL A 326 21.50 -53.79 -4.88
C VAL A 326 21.22 -52.60 -3.97
N PHE A 327 19.93 -52.23 -3.86
CA PHE A 327 19.51 -51.15 -2.95
C PHE A 327 19.56 -51.61 -1.48
N ASN A 328 20.68 -51.44 -0.82
CA ASN A 328 20.91 -51.83 0.58
C ASN A 328 21.70 -50.76 1.37
N PHE A 329 21.46 -49.47 1.09
CA PHE A 329 22.21 -48.36 1.65
C PHE A 329 22.02 -48.16 3.16
N PHE A 330 20.97 -48.76 3.74
CA PHE A 330 20.68 -48.72 5.17
C PHE A 330 21.32 -49.89 5.96
N GLN A 331 21.99 -50.83 5.28
CA GLN A 331 22.71 -51.96 5.84
C GLN A 331 24.23 -51.68 5.88
N SER A 332 24.98 -52.58 6.46
CA SER A 332 26.45 -52.51 6.47
C SER A 332 27.02 -52.51 5.05
N GLY A 333 27.96 -51.61 4.78
CA GLY A 333 28.63 -51.50 3.47
C GLY A 333 29.43 -50.20 3.39
N GLU A 334 30.38 -50.19 2.51
CA GLU A 334 31.32 -49.08 2.39
C GLU A 334 30.69 -47.78 1.88
N TRP A 335 31.06 -46.68 2.52
CA TRP A 335 30.77 -45.32 2.11
C TRP A 335 32.10 -44.56 1.94
N PHE A 336 32.37 -44.11 0.74
CA PHE A 336 33.63 -43.45 0.39
C PHE A 336 33.52 -41.97 0.67
N PRO A 337 34.34 -41.40 1.57
CA PRO A 337 34.32 -39.99 1.88
C PRO A 337 34.98 -39.17 0.77
N THR A 338 34.42 -38.02 0.49
CA THR A 338 35.02 -37.00 -0.37
C THR A 338 34.91 -35.66 0.35
N SER A 339 36.03 -34.95 0.49
CA SER A 339 36.05 -33.60 1.02
C SER A 339 36.94 -32.73 0.13
N LEU A 340 36.45 -31.54 -0.14
CA LEU A 340 37.18 -30.56 -0.92
C LEU A 340 36.85 -29.14 -0.47
N VAL A 341 37.77 -28.23 -0.71
CA VAL A 341 37.61 -26.79 -0.58
C VAL A 341 38.24 -26.13 -1.80
N GLY A 342 37.61 -25.07 -2.27
CA GLY A 342 38.08 -24.38 -3.46
C GLY A 342 37.61 -22.93 -3.54
N VAL A 343 38.19 -22.23 -4.49
CA VAL A 343 37.82 -20.84 -4.83
C VAL A 343 37.47 -20.82 -6.32
N LYS A 344 36.34 -20.20 -6.63
CA LYS A 344 35.86 -20.07 -8.00
C LYS A 344 35.85 -18.60 -8.41
N LEU A 345 36.66 -18.27 -9.41
CA LEU A 345 36.67 -16.98 -10.08
C LEU A 345 35.85 -17.08 -11.38
N ASN A 346 34.77 -16.34 -11.47
CA ASN A 346 33.98 -16.26 -12.71
C ASN A 346 34.24 -14.93 -13.42
N VAL A 347 34.88 -14.98 -14.58
CA VAL A 347 35.24 -13.82 -15.39
C VAL A 347 34.31 -13.76 -16.62
N PRO A 348 33.43 -12.77 -16.68
CA PRO A 348 32.50 -12.66 -17.81
C PRO A 348 33.23 -12.09 -19.05
N LEU A 349 33.58 -12.94 -20.02
CA LEU A 349 34.27 -12.52 -21.25
C LEU A 349 33.31 -11.99 -22.31
N PHE A 350 32.28 -12.76 -22.62
CA PHE A 350 31.28 -12.39 -23.63
C PHE A 350 29.90 -12.97 -23.26
N ASP A 351 28.86 -12.17 -23.44
CA ASP A 351 27.49 -12.54 -23.11
C ASP A 351 26.45 -12.11 -24.19
N GLY A 352 26.91 -12.00 -25.45
CA GLY A 352 26.04 -11.54 -26.53
C GLY A 352 25.55 -10.10 -26.37
N ASN A 353 26.27 -9.23 -25.67
CA ASN A 353 25.90 -7.84 -25.32
C ASN A 353 24.76 -7.70 -24.33
N ALA A 354 24.31 -8.78 -23.63
CA ALA A 354 23.21 -8.72 -22.68
C ALA A 354 23.47 -7.71 -21.54
N ARG A 355 24.69 -7.64 -21.00
CA ARG A 355 25.04 -6.64 -19.96
C ARG A 355 24.98 -5.21 -20.49
N ARG A 356 25.43 -4.97 -21.73
CA ARG A 356 25.34 -3.66 -22.37
C ARG A 356 23.88 -3.22 -22.50
N ALA A 357 23.01 -4.13 -22.93
CA ALA A 357 21.57 -3.87 -23.05
C ALA A 357 20.93 -3.60 -21.68
N LYS A 358 21.26 -4.36 -20.64
CA LYS A 358 20.77 -4.13 -19.25
C LYS A 358 21.20 -2.77 -18.71
N ILE A 359 22.44 -2.34 -18.96
CA ILE A 359 22.93 -1.02 -18.55
C ILE A 359 22.18 0.09 -19.30
N GLN A 360 21.99 -0.04 -20.62
CA GLN A 360 21.23 0.95 -21.39
C GLN A 360 19.77 1.01 -20.96
N LYS A 361 19.14 -0.12 -20.74
CA LYS A 361 17.77 -0.20 -20.19
C LYS A 361 17.69 0.56 -18.86
N ALA A 362 18.58 0.29 -17.91
CA ALA A 362 18.59 0.97 -16.62
C ALA A 362 18.83 2.50 -16.75
N LYS A 363 19.66 2.94 -17.69
CA LYS A 363 19.86 4.36 -18.00
C LYS A 363 18.58 5.01 -18.57
N TYR A 364 17.87 4.32 -19.46
CA TYR A 364 16.59 4.83 -19.97
C TYR A 364 15.50 4.88 -18.90
N GLU A 365 15.44 3.90 -18.00
CA GLU A 365 14.57 3.92 -16.82
C GLU A 365 14.89 5.12 -15.92
N MET A 366 16.16 5.40 -15.68
CA MET A 366 16.61 6.59 -14.93
C MET A 366 16.24 7.90 -15.65
N ASN A 367 16.39 7.98 -16.98
CA ASN A 367 15.99 9.15 -17.76
C ASN A 367 14.46 9.36 -17.72
N LYS A 368 13.68 8.27 -17.82
CA LYS A 368 12.22 8.33 -17.65
C LYS A 368 11.84 8.90 -16.28
N LEU A 369 12.53 8.46 -15.23
CA LEU A 369 12.30 8.97 -13.88
C LEU A 369 12.69 10.45 -13.75
N LYS A 370 13.79 10.88 -14.39
CA LYS A 370 14.20 12.28 -14.47
C LYS A 370 13.13 13.16 -15.14
N ASN A 371 12.54 12.69 -16.24
CA ASN A 371 11.42 13.39 -16.89
C ASN A 371 10.18 13.45 -15.96
N ASN A 372 9.93 12.39 -15.19
CA ASN A 372 8.84 12.39 -14.19
C ASN A 372 9.09 13.41 -13.08
N VAL A 373 10.34 13.60 -12.63
CA VAL A 373 10.68 14.65 -11.64
C VAL A 373 10.36 16.02 -12.21
N ALA A 374 10.83 16.35 -13.42
CA ALA A 374 10.56 17.65 -14.03
C ALA A 374 9.05 17.90 -14.24
N ARG A 375 8.30 16.86 -14.67
CA ARG A 375 6.84 16.95 -14.76
C ARG A 375 6.18 17.16 -13.40
N PHE A 376 6.70 16.53 -12.36
CA PHE A 376 6.13 16.64 -11.01
C PHE A 376 6.40 18.03 -10.41
N GLU A 377 7.57 18.63 -10.67
CA GLU A 377 7.86 20.02 -10.30
C GLU A 377 6.85 20.98 -10.92
N GLN A 378 6.57 20.85 -12.22
CA GLN A 378 5.53 21.64 -12.89
C GLN A 378 4.12 21.38 -12.32
N ALA A 379 3.81 20.12 -11.96
CA ALA A 379 2.54 19.77 -11.36
C ALA A 379 2.37 20.41 -9.97
N ILE A 380 3.42 20.46 -9.15
CA ILE A 380 3.42 21.14 -7.85
C ILE A 380 3.18 22.64 -8.03
N GLU A 381 3.87 23.32 -8.96
CA GLU A 381 3.66 24.74 -9.24
C GLU A 381 2.21 25.01 -9.68
N PHE A 382 1.68 24.20 -10.58
CA PHE A 382 0.28 24.29 -10.99
C PHE A 382 -0.68 24.06 -9.82
N GLU A 383 -0.43 23.06 -8.96
CA GLU A 383 -1.25 22.74 -7.80
C GLU A 383 -1.26 23.92 -6.79
N ILE A 384 -0.11 24.51 -6.49
CA ILE A 384 0.01 25.66 -5.59
C ILE A 384 -0.77 26.86 -6.15
N ASN A 385 -0.54 27.21 -7.43
CA ASN A 385 -1.22 28.33 -8.06
C ASN A 385 -2.74 28.12 -8.08
N SER A 386 -3.18 26.91 -8.44
CA SER A 386 -4.60 26.56 -8.45
C SER A 386 -5.22 26.61 -7.05
N ALA A 387 -4.52 26.07 -6.03
CA ALA A 387 -4.99 26.09 -4.65
C ALA A 387 -5.07 27.53 -4.10
N GLN A 388 -4.10 28.38 -4.43
CA GLN A 388 -4.11 29.80 -4.03
C GLN A 388 -5.29 30.55 -4.65
N LEU A 389 -5.57 30.35 -5.94
CA LEU A 389 -6.71 30.95 -6.60
C LEU A 389 -8.03 30.48 -5.98
N LYS A 390 -8.17 29.16 -5.75
CA LYS A 390 -9.35 28.59 -5.08
C LYS A 390 -9.55 29.17 -3.69
N TRP A 391 -8.49 29.29 -2.91
CA TRP A 391 -8.53 29.91 -1.60
C TRP A 391 -9.01 31.36 -1.64
N ASN A 392 -8.42 32.18 -2.49
CA ASN A 392 -8.79 33.58 -2.65
C ASN A 392 -10.26 33.75 -3.06
N ASN A 393 -10.70 32.95 -4.05
CA ASN A 393 -12.10 32.96 -4.51
C ASN A 393 -13.07 32.49 -3.41
N ALA A 394 -12.72 31.43 -2.67
CA ALA A 394 -13.55 30.93 -1.58
C ALA A 394 -13.71 31.97 -0.47
N MET A 395 -12.64 32.67 -0.08
CA MET A 395 -12.69 33.74 0.91
C MET A 395 -13.57 34.92 0.46
N GLN A 396 -13.47 35.31 -0.80
CA GLN A 396 -14.35 36.36 -1.35
C GLN A 396 -15.80 35.89 -1.36
N THR A 397 -16.05 34.65 -1.71
CA THR A 397 -17.39 34.06 -1.70
C THR A 397 -17.98 34.02 -0.30
N VAL A 398 -17.20 33.60 0.72
CA VAL A 398 -17.64 33.63 2.13
C VAL A 398 -18.07 35.04 2.53
N THR A 399 -17.24 36.06 2.27
CA THR A 399 -17.56 37.44 2.60
C THR A 399 -18.84 37.93 1.91
N THR A 400 -19.05 37.54 0.67
CA THR A 400 -20.26 37.92 -0.09
C THR A 400 -21.51 37.21 0.45
N GLN A 401 -21.41 35.90 0.70
CA GLN A 401 -22.53 35.11 1.21
C GLN A 401 -22.89 35.46 2.67
N GLU A 402 -21.93 35.86 3.49
CA GLU A 402 -22.18 36.39 4.84
C GLU A 402 -23.06 37.65 4.79
N LYS A 403 -22.73 38.61 3.91
CA LYS A 403 -23.55 39.81 3.70
C LYS A 403 -24.94 39.48 3.13
N ASN A 404 -25.01 38.53 2.20
CA ASN A 404 -26.28 38.10 1.63
C ASN A 404 -27.17 37.44 2.69
N LEU A 405 -26.60 36.64 3.58
CA LEU A 405 -27.30 36.00 4.70
C LEU A 405 -27.86 37.08 5.66
N GLU A 406 -27.02 38.04 6.07
CA GLU A 406 -27.45 39.15 6.95
C GLU A 406 -28.61 39.94 6.33
N LEU A 407 -28.51 40.25 5.03
CA LEU A 407 -29.57 40.99 4.32
C LEU A 407 -30.85 40.16 4.17
N ALA A 408 -30.74 38.89 3.84
CA ALA A 408 -31.87 38.00 3.72
C ALA A 408 -32.60 37.78 5.07
N GLU A 409 -31.84 37.68 6.16
CA GLU A 409 -32.41 37.61 7.51
C GLU A 409 -33.17 38.89 7.86
N LYS A 410 -32.60 40.04 7.56
CA LYS A 410 -33.28 41.34 7.78
C LYS A 410 -34.54 41.47 6.98
N VAL A 411 -34.53 41.08 5.67
CA VAL A 411 -35.69 41.08 4.80
C VAL A 411 -36.77 40.17 5.34
N PHE A 412 -36.39 38.93 5.72
CA PHE A 412 -37.32 37.98 6.30
C PHE A 412 -37.99 38.53 7.56
N ASN A 413 -37.21 39.06 8.51
CA ASN A 413 -37.71 39.59 9.77
C ASN A 413 -38.69 40.75 9.56
N GLN A 414 -38.39 41.65 8.60
CA GLN A 414 -39.26 42.78 8.26
C GLN A 414 -40.54 42.31 7.56
N THR A 415 -40.44 41.38 6.63
CA THR A 415 -41.63 40.82 5.91
C THR A 415 -42.51 40.06 6.86
N LYS A 416 -41.92 39.30 7.82
CA LYS A 416 -42.66 38.63 8.90
C LYS A 416 -43.47 39.62 9.74
N LEU A 417 -42.87 40.74 10.16
CA LEU A 417 -43.56 41.75 10.93
C LEU A 417 -44.73 42.37 10.15
N LYS A 418 -44.52 42.66 8.86
CA LYS A 418 -45.64 43.14 7.97
C LYS A 418 -46.78 42.15 7.88
N TYR A 419 -46.43 40.84 7.72
CA TYR A 419 -47.43 39.78 7.63
C TYR A 419 -48.22 39.64 8.96
N GLU A 420 -47.54 39.66 10.10
CA GLU A 420 -48.16 39.63 11.45
C GLU A 420 -49.06 40.84 11.71
N GLN A 421 -48.81 41.99 11.07
CA GLN A 421 -49.64 43.21 11.15
C GLN A 421 -50.78 43.22 10.09
N GLY A 422 -50.91 42.18 9.28
CA GLY A 422 -51.98 42.07 8.27
C GLY A 422 -51.76 42.93 7.02
N ILE A 423 -50.62 43.58 6.84
CA ILE A 423 -50.27 44.44 5.70
C ILE A 423 -49.34 43.76 4.67
N GLY A 424 -48.87 42.54 4.95
CA GLY A 424 -48.06 41.74 4.04
C GLY A 424 -48.83 40.54 3.50
N SER A 425 -48.45 40.07 2.30
CA SER A 425 -49.07 38.88 1.68
C SER A 425 -48.36 37.59 2.10
N THR A 426 -49.10 36.47 2.09
CA THR A 426 -48.57 35.11 2.27
C THR A 426 -47.44 34.80 1.29
N THR A 427 -47.51 35.30 0.05
CA THR A 427 -46.49 35.12 -0.97
C THR A 427 -45.20 35.87 -0.63
N GLU A 428 -45.29 37.10 -0.07
CA GLU A 428 -44.09 37.86 0.34
C GLU A 428 -43.34 37.16 1.45
N ILE A 429 -44.00 36.68 2.52
CA ILE A 429 -43.36 35.99 3.60
C ILE A 429 -42.77 34.65 3.17
N TYR A 430 -43.45 33.92 2.30
CA TYR A 430 -42.96 32.69 1.68
C TYR A 430 -41.65 32.94 0.90
N ASN A 431 -41.63 33.95 0.03
CA ASN A 431 -40.44 34.28 -0.77
C ASN A 431 -39.26 34.70 0.16
N ALA A 432 -39.50 35.58 1.11
CA ALA A 432 -38.49 36.04 2.03
C ALA A 432 -37.89 34.89 2.89
N GLN A 433 -38.75 33.93 3.31
CA GLN A 433 -38.31 32.74 4.01
C GLN A 433 -37.48 31.81 3.14
N THR A 434 -37.85 31.66 1.87
CA THR A 434 -37.10 30.84 0.90
C THR A 434 -35.74 31.47 0.62
N ASP A 435 -35.69 32.79 0.38
CA ASP A 435 -34.45 33.53 0.13
C ASP A 435 -33.48 33.46 1.35
N PHE A 436 -34.02 33.57 2.56
CA PHE A 436 -33.25 33.43 3.80
C PHE A 436 -32.65 32.02 3.89
N LYS A 437 -33.46 30.96 3.67
CA LYS A 437 -32.98 29.56 3.66
C LYS A 437 -31.88 29.34 2.61
N VAL A 438 -32.09 29.84 1.38
CA VAL A 438 -31.10 29.71 0.30
C VAL A 438 -29.81 30.43 0.66
N SER A 439 -29.88 31.65 1.20
CA SER A 439 -28.72 32.41 1.64
C SER A 439 -27.95 31.71 2.77
N GLU A 440 -28.66 31.10 3.73
CA GLU A 440 -28.06 30.32 4.82
C GLU A 440 -27.31 29.09 4.29
N ASN A 441 -27.92 28.33 3.36
CA ASN A 441 -27.28 27.19 2.73
C ASN A 441 -26.05 27.58 1.92
N ASN A 442 -26.14 28.70 1.16
CA ASN A 442 -25.03 29.21 0.36
C ASN A 442 -23.85 29.66 1.26
N TYR A 443 -24.14 30.29 2.40
CA TYR A 443 -23.10 30.70 3.35
C TYR A 443 -22.38 29.49 3.96
N TYR A 444 -23.09 28.47 4.44
CA TYR A 444 -22.45 27.25 4.96
C TYR A 444 -21.70 26.48 3.89
N GLY A 445 -22.22 26.45 2.66
CA GLY A 445 -21.50 25.91 1.51
C GLY A 445 -20.20 26.65 1.22
N ALA A 446 -20.23 27.98 1.23
CA ALA A 446 -19.04 28.82 1.04
C ALA A 446 -17.99 28.62 2.14
N LEU A 447 -18.41 28.50 3.42
CA LEU A 447 -17.51 28.18 4.53
C LEU A 447 -16.84 26.80 4.33
N TYR A 448 -17.59 25.80 3.91
CA TYR A 448 -17.05 24.48 3.60
C TYR A 448 -16.01 24.57 2.48
N ASP A 449 -16.32 25.24 1.37
CA ASP A 449 -15.43 25.38 0.22
C ASP A 449 -14.14 26.12 0.63
N ALA A 450 -14.23 27.11 1.51
CA ALA A 450 -13.07 27.80 2.06
C ALA A 450 -12.21 26.88 2.93
N ILE A 451 -12.80 26.03 3.78
CA ILE A 451 -12.04 25.05 4.58
C ILE A 451 -11.34 24.04 3.67
N ILE A 452 -12.02 23.53 2.66
CA ILE A 452 -11.41 22.59 1.70
C ILE A 452 -10.27 23.25 0.94
N ALA A 453 -10.46 24.47 0.45
CA ALA A 453 -9.42 25.23 -0.23
C ALA A 453 -8.21 25.51 0.68
N LYS A 454 -8.42 25.77 1.98
CA LYS A 454 -7.35 25.89 2.98
C LYS A 454 -6.56 24.60 3.14
N ILE A 455 -7.26 23.45 3.28
CA ILE A 455 -6.62 22.14 3.42
C ILE A 455 -5.79 21.82 2.17
N ASP A 456 -6.34 22.08 0.97
CA ASP A 456 -5.65 21.84 -0.30
C ASP A 456 -4.44 22.78 -0.46
N LEU A 457 -4.54 24.04 -0.04
CA LEU A 457 -3.43 24.97 -0.06
C LEU A 457 -2.31 24.54 0.91
N LEU A 458 -2.66 24.15 2.14
CA LEU A 458 -1.69 23.64 3.11
C LEU A 458 -0.98 22.40 2.60
N LYS A 459 -1.73 21.48 1.99
CA LYS A 459 -1.16 20.27 1.37
C LYS A 459 -0.24 20.61 0.21
N SER A 460 -0.67 21.51 -0.70
CA SER A 460 0.15 21.91 -1.86
C SER A 460 1.48 22.56 -1.45
N LEU A 461 1.49 23.25 -0.31
CA LEU A 461 2.68 23.86 0.30
C LEU A 461 3.51 22.89 1.15
N GLY A 462 3.04 21.64 1.38
CA GLY A 462 3.70 20.66 2.26
C GLY A 462 3.66 21.07 3.75
N LYS A 463 2.62 21.77 4.17
CA LYS A 463 2.42 22.28 5.54
C LYS A 463 1.23 21.65 6.26
N LEU A 464 0.71 20.53 5.74
CA LEU A 464 -0.45 19.87 6.32
C LEU A 464 -0.13 18.99 7.54
#